data_725c49b0ad492dfdb6935e308588fc7d
#
_entry.id   725c49b0ad492dfdb6935e308588fc7d
#
_cell.length_a   1.000
_cell.length_b   1.000
_cell.length_c   1.000
_cell.angle_alpha   90.00
_cell.angle_beta   90.00
_cell.angle_gamma   90.00
#
_symmetry.space_group_name_H-M   'P 1'
#
loop_
_entity.id
_entity.type
_entity.pdbx_description
1 polymer ?
#
loop_
_entity_poly.entity_id
_entity_poly.type
_entity_poly.pdbx_seq_one_letter_code
_entity_poly.pdbx_strand_id
1 'polypeptide(L)'
;MRKARVIGFILSCFSILSVCAAQDEPKRAPSTAQERQRFLALTRKLEQAPLDKTLYDEKAWAKQWLEDIPDINVNICAPVLFGTDFLREQAGEPYKYTPQLSYQATFGEAAYIIEHPDKKGDTTAQYLAGVESALKAYSAILKSDATAKSKSLDDLLEKQKQGKLADFVRDSSKDCDDKKEGM
;
A
#
# COMPACT_ATOMS: atom_id res chain seq x y z
N MET A 1 1.10 12.64 89.76
CA MET A 1 1.00 13.64 88.67
C MET A 1 1.85 13.17 87.49
N ARG A 2 1.26 12.54 86.48
CA ARG A 2 1.98 12.02 85.25
C ARG A 2 1.56 12.88 84.10
N LYS A 3 2.53 13.56 83.46
CA LYS A 3 2.36 14.37 82.25
C LYS A 3 2.43 13.46 81.07
N ALA A 4 1.33 13.34 80.28
CA ALA A 4 1.32 12.65 79.00
C ALA A 4 1.90 13.58 77.92
N ARG A 5 2.89 13.09 77.16
CA ARG A 5 3.43 13.73 75.93
C ARG A 5 2.71 13.14 74.77
N VAL A 6 1.99 13.97 74.05
CA VAL A 6 1.40 13.63 72.71
C VAL A 6 2.46 13.87 71.64
N ILE A 7 2.88 12.82 70.97
CA ILE A 7 3.80 12.91 69.83
C ILE A 7 2.90 12.94 68.57
N GLY A 8 2.88 14.13 67.94
CA GLY A 8 2.20 14.29 66.68
C GLY A 8 3.02 13.64 65.51
N PHE A 9 2.42 12.66 64.85
CA PHE A 9 2.96 12.05 63.62
C PHE A 9 2.51 12.90 62.41
N ILE A 10 3.45 13.62 61.78
CA ILE A 10 3.22 14.33 60.55
C ILE A 10 3.41 13.32 59.40
N LEU A 11 2.29 12.89 58.81
CA LEU A 11 2.31 12.07 57.59
C LEU A 11 2.58 13.01 56.39
N SER A 12 3.82 12.99 55.88
CA SER A 12 4.20 13.68 54.65
C SER A 12 3.78 12.82 53.46
N CYS A 13 2.67 13.21 52.82
CA CYS A 13 2.23 12.61 51.55
C CYS A 13 3.13 13.10 50.42
N PHE A 14 4.09 12.28 50.01
CA PHE A 14 4.92 12.51 48.82
C PHE A 14 4.12 12.07 47.60
N SER A 15 3.47 13.03 46.92
CA SER A 15 2.80 12.80 45.65
C SER A 15 3.87 12.63 44.58
N ILE A 16 4.10 11.37 44.14
CA ILE A 16 4.94 11.06 42.99
C ILE A 16 4.11 11.37 41.74
N LEU A 17 4.35 12.52 41.13
CA LEU A 17 3.90 12.82 39.77
C LEU A 17 4.67 11.91 38.80
N SER A 18 4.06 10.80 38.39
CA SER A 18 4.53 10.00 37.29
C SER A 18 4.33 10.82 36.01
N VAL A 19 5.39 11.44 35.53
CA VAL A 19 5.46 12.00 34.17
C VAL A 19 5.52 10.80 33.21
N CYS A 20 4.38 10.45 32.61
CA CYS A 20 4.36 9.60 31.40
C CYS A 20 5.03 10.40 30.28
N ALA A 21 6.35 10.25 30.14
CA ALA A 21 7.01 10.61 28.89
C ALA A 21 6.44 9.69 27.82
N ALA A 22 5.66 10.24 26.89
CA ALA A 22 5.34 9.57 25.65
C ALA A 22 6.69 9.29 24.97
N GLN A 23 7.11 8.04 24.99
CA GLN A 23 8.26 7.59 24.21
C GLN A 23 7.81 7.62 22.75
N ASP A 24 8.23 8.66 22.01
CA ASP A 24 8.17 8.62 20.55
C ASP A 24 8.93 7.35 20.11
N GLU A 25 8.21 6.40 19.56
CA GLU A 25 8.83 5.21 18.95
C GLU A 25 9.88 5.69 17.94
N PRO A 26 11.09 5.12 17.94
CA PRO A 26 12.14 5.54 17.01
C PRO A 26 11.63 5.34 15.59
N LYS A 27 11.40 6.45 14.87
CA LYS A 27 10.98 6.41 13.46
C LYS A 27 12.01 5.61 12.68
N ARG A 28 11.54 4.65 11.89
CA ARG A 28 12.38 3.84 11.02
C ARG A 28 13.20 4.74 10.07
N ALA A 29 14.46 4.36 9.83
CA ALA A 29 15.30 5.02 8.85
C ALA A 29 14.76 4.82 7.42
N PRO A 30 15.12 5.70 6.47
CA PRO A 30 14.81 5.52 5.06
C PRO A 30 15.27 4.17 4.52
N SER A 31 14.63 3.71 3.43
CA SER A 31 14.92 2.43 2.81
C SER A 31 16.37 2.34 2.31
N THR A 32 17.00 1.18 2.51
CA THR A 32 18.35 0.88 2.00
C THR A 32 18.31 0.46 0.53
N ALA A 33 19.44 0.58 -0.17
CA ALA A 33 19.57 0.11 -1.55
C ALA A 33 19.29 -1.40 -1.67
N GLN A 34 19.71 -2.21 -0.69
CA GLN A 34 19.47 -3.65 -0.68
C GLN A 34 17.99 -3.98 -0.52
N GLU A 35 17.27 -3.30 0.35
CA GLU A 35 15.81 -3.47 0.53
C GLU A 35 15.06 -3.09 -0.73
N ARG A 36 15.42 -1.97 -1.37
CA ARG A 36 14.82 -1.54 -2.64
C ARG A 36 15.03 -2.60 -3.74
N GLN A 37 16.23 -3.13 -3.88
CA GLN A 37 16.52 -4.20 -4.86
C GLN A 37 15.70 -5.46 -4.58
N ARG A 38 15.60 -5.87 -3.30
CA ARG A 38 14.79 -7.02 -2.88
C ARG A 38 13.32 -6.80 -3.23
N PHE A 39 12.79 -5.60 -2.94
CA PHE A 39 11.41 -5.24 -3.25
C PHE A 39 11.12 -5.26 -4.76
N LEU A 40 11.99 -4.64 -5.56
CA LEU A 40 11.88 -4.65 -7.03
C LEU A 40 11.88 -6.08 -7.59
N ALA A 41 12.82 -6.91 -7.13
CA ALA A 41 12.92 -8.30 -7.57
C ALA A 41 11.66 -9.10 -7.24
N LEU A 42 11.09 -8.91 -6.05
CA LEU A 42 9.84 -9.55 -5.64
C LEU A 42 8.66 -9.06 -6.47
N THR A 43 8.53 -7.75 -6.69
CA THR A 43 7.46 -7.16 -7.53
C THR A 43 7.46 -7.80 -8.91
N ARG A 44 8.62 -7.95 -9.55
CA ARG A 44 8.73 -8.59 -10.88
C ARG A 44 8.41 -10.08 -10.86
N LYS A 45 8.75 -10.80 -9.78
CA LYS A 45 8.33 -12.21 -9.61
C LYS A 45 6.82 -12.34 -9.47
N LEU A 46 6.19 -11.45 -8.71
CA LEU A 46 4.75 -11.47 -8.50
C LEU A 46 3.96 -11.05 -9.75
N GLU A 47 4.51 -10.23 -10.64
CA GLU A 47 3.94 -9.97 -11.98
C GLU A 47 3.81 -11.27 -12.80
N GLN A 48 4.73 -12.20 -12.62
CA GLN A 48 4.79 -13.46 -13.39
C GLN A 48 4.08 -14.63 -12.69
N ALA A 49 4.11 -14.67 -11.35
CA ALA A 49 3.58 -15.75 -10.54
C ALA A 49 2.82 -15.21 -9.31
N PRO A 50 1.71 -14.48 -9.48
CA PRO A 50 1.00 -13.80 -8.38
C PRO A 50 0.38 -14.77 -7.37
N LEU A 51 0.13 -16.02 -7.76
CA LEU A 51 -0.48 -17.05 -6.93
C LEU A 51 0.53 -18.02 -6.32
N ASP A 52 1.83 -17.79 -6.53
CA ASP A 52 2.88 -18.65 -5.96
C ASP A 52 2.88 -18.56 -4.43
N LYS A 53 2.56 -19.70 -3.80
CA LYS A 53 2.50 -19.81 -2.33
C LYS A 53 3.88 -19.76 -1.68
N THR A 54 4.94 -20.06 -2.42
CA THR A 54 6.31 -20.00 -1.88
C THR A 54 6.77 -18.55 -1.64
N LEU A 55 6.09 -17.58 -2.24
CA LEU A 55 6.36 -16.14 -2.05
C LEU A 55 5.52 -15.51 -0.94
N TYR A 56 4.81 -16.31 -0.12
CA TYR A 56 3.91 -15.76 0.91
C TYR A 56 4.65 -14.89 1.93
N ASP A 57 5.76 -15.38 2.47
CA ASP A 57 6.55 -14.66 3.47
C ASP A 57 7.22 -13.41 2.87
N GLU A 58 7.68 -13.50 1.63
CA GLU A 58 8.24 -12.35 0.89
C GLU A 58 7.18 -11.27 0.64
N LYS A 59 5.95 -11.65 0.31
CA LYS A 59 4.83 -10.70 0.17
C LYS A 59 4.48 -10.03 1.49
N ALA A 60 4.46 -10.79 2.59
CA ALA A 60 4.20 -10.26 3.92
C ALA A 60 5.29 -9.26 4.31
N TRP A 61 6.56 -9.60 4.07
CA TRP A 61 7.68 -8.69 4.27
C TRP A 61 7.53 -7.41 3.45
N ALA A 62 7.21 -7.50 2.15
CA ALA A 62 7.12 -6.34 1.28
C ALA A 62 6.00 -5.37 1.69
N LYS A 63 4.86 -5.91 2.13
CA LYS A 63 3.76 -5.11 2.67
C LYS A 63 4.21 -4.33 3.90
N GLN A 64 4.72 -5.04 4.91
CA GLN A 64 5.16 -4.42 6.16
C GLN A 64 6.29 -3.42 5.90
N TRP A 65 7.24 -3.77 5.05
CA TRP A 65 8.33 -2.89 4.66
C TRP A 65 7.82 -1.58 4.07
N LEU A 66 6.85 -1.66 3.13
CA LEU A 66 6.28 -0.48 2.48
C LEU A 66 5.47 0.41 3.43
N GLU A 67 4.82 -0.19 4.44
CA GLU A 67 4.11 0.54 5.50
C GLU A 67 5.07 1.26 6.46
N ASP A 68 6.25 0.66 6.72
CA ASP A 68 7.18 1.16 7.74
C ASP A 68 8.14 2.23 7.21
N ILE A 69 8.47 2.23 5.91
CA ILE A 69 9.48 3.14 5.36
C ILE A 69 8.94 4.55 5.14
N PRO A 70 9.71 5.60 5.52
CA PRO A 70 9.23 6.98 5.41
C PRO A 70 9.45 7.64 4.05
N ASP A 71 10.22 7.03 3.16
CA ASP A 71 10.75 7.68 1.96
C ASP A 71 10.10 7.24 0.64
N ILE A 72 9.19 6.26 0.69
CA ILE A 72 8.38 5.81 -0.44
C ILE A 72 6.92 5.89 -0.06
N ASN A 73 6.21 6.87 -0.59
CA ASN A 73 4.78 7.06 -0.34
C ASN A 73 3.99 6.71 -1.60
N VAL A 74 3.11 5.73 -1.47
CA VAL A 74 2.20 5.28 -2.53
C VAL A 74 0.81 5.86 -2.27
N ASN A 75 0.20 6.45 -3.30
CA ASN A 75 -1.16 6.95 -3.23
C ASN A 75 -2.10 5.96 -3.92
N ILE A 76 -3.10 5.45 -3.21
CA ILE A 76 -4.07 4.52 -3.80
C ILE A 76 -5.26 5.31 -4.33
N CYS A 77 -5.48 5.22 -5.64
CA CYS A 77 -6.65 5.76 -6.32
C CYS A 77 -7.49 4.61 -6.88
N ALA A 78 -8.53 4.21 -6.16
CA ALA A 78 -9.35 3.06 -6.53
C ALA A 78 -10.00 3.18 -7.93
N PRO A 79 -10.52 4.34 -8.39
CA PRO A 79 -11.01 4.51 -9.75
C PRO A 79 -9.99 4.22 -10.84
N VAL A 80 -8.72 4.53 -10.58
CA VAL A 80 -7.61 4.30 -11.52
C VAL A 80 -7.23 2.83 -11.60
N LEU A 81 -7.18 2.17 -10.44
CA LEU A 81 -6.64 0.81 -10.37
C LEU A 81 -7.49 -0.20 -11.15
N PHE A 82 -8.81 -0.02 -11.14
CA PHE A 82 -9.70 -1.08 -11.62
C PHE A 82 -10.94 -0.55 -12.36
N GLY A 83 -11.09 0.76 -12.51
CA GLY A 83 -12.35 1.38 -12.94
C GLY A 83 -13.40 1.34 -11.82
N THR A 84 -14.48 2.07 -12.00
CA THR A 84 -15.55 2.20 -11.00
C THR A 84 -16.34 0.91 -10.76
N ASP A 85 -16.30 -0.03 -11.71
CA ASP A 85 -17.12 -1.23 -11.71
C ASP A 85 -16.43 -2.49 -11.17
N PHE A 86 -15.10 -2.49 -11.07
CA PHE A 86 -14.32 -3.66 -10.64
C PHE A 86 -14.74 -4.24 -9.28
N LEU A 87 -15.08 -3.38 -8.32
CA LEU A 87 -15.54 -3.81 -6.99
C LEU A 87 -16.98 -4.37 -7.00
N ARG A 88 -17.70 -4.27 -8.13
CA ARG A 88 -19.10 -4.68 -8.30
C ARG A 88 -19.29 -5.81 -9.31
N GLU A 89 -18.22 -6.38 -9.82
CA GLU A 89 -18.22 -7.07 -11.10
C GLU A 89 -18.92 -8.41 -11.19
N GLN A 90 -19.25 -9.07 -10.11
CA GLN A 90 -19.93 -10.37 -10.19
C GLN A 90 -21.09 -10.45 -9.20
N ALA A 91 -22.27 -10.01 -9.62
CA ALA A 91 -23.50 -10.12 -8.82
C ALA A 91 -23.40 -9.53 -7.40
N GLY A 92 -22.56 -8.48 -7.23
CA GLY A 92 -22.33 -7.84 -5.94
C GLY A 92 -21.14 -8.39 -5.15
N GLU A 93 -20.46 -9.42 -5.67
CA GLU A 93 -19.28 -9.98 -5.03
C GLU A 93 -17.98 -9.39 -5.64
N PRO A 94 -16.97 -9.09 -4.81
CA PRO A 94 -15.67 -8.64 -5.30
C PRO A 94 -15.01 -9.70 -6.19
N TYR A 95 -14.29 -9.25 -7.18
CA TYR A 95 -13.49 -10.16 -8.01
C TYR A 95 -12.55 -11.01 -7.14
N LYS A 96 -12.54 -12.31 -7.37
CA LYS A 96 -11.84 -13.34 -6.57
C LYS A 96 -10.37 -13.01 -6.26
N TYR A 97 -9.67 -12.37 -7.19
CA TYR A 97 -8.25 -12.02 -7.05
C TYR A 97 -8.00 -10.53 -6.77
N THR A 98 -9.04 -9.79 -6.34
CA THR A 98 -8.92 -8.38 -5.96
C THR A 98 -7.76 -8.11 -4.99
N PRO A 99 -7.59 -8.88 -3.89
CA PRO A 99 -6.47 -8.62 -2.97
C PRO A 99 -5.10 -8.74 -3.62
N GLN A 100 -4.90 -9.77 -4.47
CA GLN A 100 -3.63 -9.99 -5.17
C GLN A 100 -3.30 -8.85 -6.13
N LEU A 101 -4.29 -8.40 -6.89
CA LEU A 101 -4.11 -7.34 -7.88
C LEU A 101 -3.97 -5.97 -7.24
N SER A 102 -4.69 -5.69 -6.15
CA SER A 102 -4.53 -4.44 -5.39
C SER A 102 -3.12 -4.31 -4.83
N TYR A 103 -2.59 -5.36 -4.18
CA TYR A 103 -1.20 -5.34 -3.72
C TYR A 103 -0.21 -5.21 -4.87
N GLN A 104 -0.46 -5.90 -5.99
CA GLN A 104 0.43 -5.81 -7.13
C GLN A 104 0.46 -4.40 -7.74
N ALA A 105 -0.68 -3.71 -7.80
CA ALA A 105 -0.73 -2.32 -8.22
C ALA A 105 0.08 -1.42 -7.27
N THR A 106 -0.14 -1.53 -5.96
CA THR A 106 0.63 -0.78 -4.95
C THR A 106 2.14 -1.04 -5.07
N PHE A 107 2.53 -2.29 -5.29
CA PHE A 107 3.94 -2.65 -5.49
C PHE A 107 4.50 -2.10 -6.81
N GLY A 108 3.70 -2.06 -7.86
CA GLY A 108 4.07 -1.45 -9.15
C GLY A 108 4.32 0.05 -9.03
N GLU A 109 3.47 0.78 -8.30
CA GLU A 109 3.67 2.20 -7.99
C GLU A 109 4.94 2.44 -7.18
N ALA A 110 5.14 1.68 -6.10
CA ALA A 110 6.35 1.77 -5.28
C ALA A 110 7.62 1.45 -6.08
N ALA A 111 7.56 0.45 -6.97
CA ALA A 111 8.67 0.11 -7.86
C ALA A 111 9.00 1.27 -8.79
N TYR A 112 7.99 1.95 -9.36
CA TYR A 112 8.21 3.13 -10.18
C TYR A 112 8.91 4.26 -9.41
N ILE A 113 8.48 4.54 -8.19
CA ILE A 113 9.08 5.58 -7.32
C ILE A 113 10.56 5.25 -7.03
N ILE A 114 10.89 3.98 -6.82
CA ILE A 114 12.26 3.52 -6.58
C ILE A 114 13.13 3.67 -7.84
N GLU A 115 12.60 3.28 -9.00
CA GLU A 115 13.30 3.29 -10.28
C GLU A 115 13.44 4.72 -10.86
N HIS A 116 12.53 5.65 -10.47
CA HIS A 116 12.48 7.04 -10.97
C HIS A 116 12.44 8.07 -9.84
N PRO A 117 13.52 8.17 -9.05
CA PRO A 117 13.56 9.05 -7.87
C PRO A 117 13.40 10.54 -8.20
N ASP A 118 13.69 10.93 -9.43
CA ASP A 118 13.51 12.28 -9.99
C ASP A 118 12.03 12.59 -10.34
N LYS A 119 11.17 11.57 -10.43
CA LYS A 119 9.75 11.68 -10.81
C LYS A 119 8.78 11.37 -9.69
N LYS A 120 9.19 11.53 -8.44
CA LYS A 120 8.34 11.25 -7.24
C LYS A 120 7.04 12.06 -7.20
N GLY A 121 6.95 13.20 -7.89
CA GLY A 121 5.75 14.03 -7.97
C GLY A 121 4.81 13.67 -9.13
N ASP A 122 5.20 12.76 -10.03
CA ASP A 122 4.38 12.35 -11.17
C ASP A 122 3.42 11.22 -10.76
N THR A 123 2.36 11.58 -10.05
CA THR A 123 1.34 10.62 -9.57
C THR A 123 0.65 9.88 -10.72
N THR A 124 0.45 10.51 -11.87
CA THR A 124 -0.15 9.84 -13.04
C THR A 124 0.74 8.72 -13.55
N ALA A 125 2.05 8.94 -13.64
CA ALA A 125 2.98 7.89 -14.06
C ALA A 125 3.10 6.77 -13.02
N GLN A 126 3.02 7.10 -11.72
CA GLN A 126 2.97 6.10 -10.64
C GLN A 126 1.73 5.21 -10.78
N TYR A 127 0.54 5.80 -10.92
CA TYR A 127 -0.70 5.05 -11.14
C TYR A 127 -0.63 4.18 -12.40
N LEU A 128 -0.10 4.70 -13.49
CA LEU A 128 0.07 3.92 -14.73
C LEU A 128 0.94 2.69 -14.48
N ALA A 129 2.08 2.85 -13.81
CA ALA A 129 2.97 1.74 -13.47
C ALA A 129 2.29 0.71 -12.56
N GLY A 130 1.47 1.16 -11.61
CA GLY A 130 0.66 0.30 -10.75
C GLY A 130 -0.35 -0.53 -11.55
N VAL A 131 -1.13 0.11 -12.42
CA VAL A 131 -2.10 -0.58 -13.28
C VAL A 131 -1.40 -1.57 -14.22
N GLU A 132 -0.30 -1.19 -14.86
CA GLU A 132 0.47 -2.09 -15.73
C GLU A 132 1.00 -3.32 -14.98
N SER A 133 1.48 -3.14 -13.75
CA SER A 133 1.95 -4.23 -12.90
C SER A 133 0.80 -5.18 -12.53
N ALA A 134 -0.37 -4.64 -12.16
CA ALA A 134 -1.57 -5.44 -11.91
C ALA A 134 -2.04 -6.21 -13.15
N LEU A 135 -2.01 -5.60 -14.34
CA LEU A 135 -2.41 -6.25 -15.61
C LEU A 135 -1.46 -7.38 -16.02
N LYS A 136 -0.15 -7.26 -15.73
CA LYS A 136 0.79 -8.38 -15.91
C LYS A 136 0.44 -9.55 -14.99
N ALA A 137 0.17 -9.27 -13.70
CA ALA A 137 -0.25 -10.30 -12.75
C ALA A 137 -1.61 -10.92 -13.15
N TYR A 138 -2.58 -10.12 -13.60
CA TYR A 138 -3.85 -10.62 -14.11
C TYR A 138 -3.65 -11.55 -15.30
N SER A 139 -2.81 -11.16 -16.25
CA SER A 139 -2.47 -12.01 -17.42
C SER A 139 -1.80 -13.33 -16.99
N ALA A 140 -1.01 -13.32 -15.93
CA ALA A 140 -0.42 -14.54 -15.36
C ALA A 140 -1.47 -15.41 -14.64
N ILE A 141 -2.42 -14.80 -13.93
CA ILE A 141 -3.56 -15.52 -13.33
C ILE A 141 -4.36 -16.24 -14.41
N LEU A 142 -4.71 -15.58 -15.51
CA LEU A 142 -5.49 -16.17 -16.60
C LEU A 142 -4.80 -17.39 -17.23
N LYS A 143 -3.47 -17.47 -17.20
CA LYS A 143 -2.73 -18.67 -17.68
C LYS A 143 -2.91 -19.88 -16.77
N SER A 144 -3.10 -19.65 -15.47
CA SER A 144 -3.28 -20.71 -14.47
C SER A 144 -4.76 -20.98 -14.14
N ASP A 145 -5.62 -19.99 -14.31
CA ASP A 145 -7.07 -20.06 -14.08
C ASP A 145 -7.81 -19.29 -15.19
N ALA A 146 -8.10 -19.97 -16.29
CA ALA A 146 -8.80 -19.37 -17.43
C ALA A 146 -10.23 -18.92 -17.10
N THR A 147 -10.80 -19.35 -15.96
CA THR A 147 -12.13 -18.94 -15.49
C THR A 147 -12.10 -17.63 -14.73
N ALA A 148 -10.91 -17.13 -14.37
CA ALA A 148 -10.69 -15.89 -13.64
C ALA A 148 -10.81 -14.63 -14.50
N LYS A 149 -11.71 -14.62 -15.47
CA LYS A 149 -11.94 -13.44 -16.33
C LYS A 149 -12.69 -12.37 -15.57
N SER A 150 -12.26 -11.12 -15.78
CA SER A 150 -12.88 -9.89 -15.30
C SER A 150 -13.06 -8.96 -16.49
N LYS A 151 -14.31 -8.52 -16.73
CA LYS A 151 -14.60 -7.61 -17.84
C LYS A 151 -13.83 -6.31 -17.73
N SER A 152 -13.77 -5.73 -16.53
CA SER A 152 -13.04 -4.46 -16.32
C SER A 152 -11.55 -4.61 -16.60
N LEU A 153 -10.93 -5.71 -16.17
CA LEU A 153 -9.50 -5.96 -16.41
C LEU A 153 -9.23 -6.30 -17.88
N ASP A 154 -10.13 -7.04 -18.55
CA ASP A 154 -10.04 -7.31 -19.98
C ASP A 154 -10.14 -5.99 -20.79
N ASP A 155 -11.04 -5.08 -20.41
CA ASP A 155 -11.17 -3.74 -21.00
C ASP A 155 -9.89 -2.90 -20.81
N LEU A 156 -9.22 -2.99 -19.64
CA LEU A 156 -7.94 -2.33 -19.39
C LEU A 156 -6.79 -2.93 -20.22
N LEU A 157 -6.74 -4.26 -20.37
CA LEU A 157 -5.79 -4.92 -21.26
C LEU A 157 -5.98 -4.48 -22.72
N GLU A 158 -7.22 -4.32 -23.15
CA GLU A 158 -7.50 -3.84 -24.51
C GLU A 158 -7.05 -2.38 -24.69
N LYS A 159 -7.30 -1.50 -23.68
CA LYS A 159 -6.78 -0.12 -23.69
C LYS A 159 -5.24 -0.11 -23.76
N GLN A 160 -4.58 -1.01 -23.02
CA GLN A 160 -3.11 -1.12 -23.04
C GLN A 160 -2.62 -1.50 -24.46
N LYS A 161 -3.23 -2.48 -25.10
CA LYS A 161 -2.90 -2.87 -26.48
C LYS A 161 -3.10 -1.74 -27.48
N GLN A 162 -4.12 -0.91 -27.28
CA GLN A 162 -4.43 0.24 -28.13
C GLN A 162 -3.57 1.48 -27.82
N GLY A 163 -2.69 1.44 -26.81
CA GLY A 163 -1.91 2.60 -26.37
C GLY A 163 -2.74 3.67 -25.65
N LYS A 164 -3.95 3.35 -25.18
CA LYS A 164 -4.90 4.26 -24.53
C LYS A 164 -4.92 4.16 -23.00
N LEU A 165 -4.11 3.27 -22.42
CA LEU A 165 -4.12 3.05 -20.97
C LEU A 165 -3.66 4.29 -20.20
N ALA A 166 -2.63 4.99 -20.69
CA ALA A 166 -2.14 6.21 -20.05
C ALA A 166 -3.18 7.33 -20.03
N ASP A 167 -3.94 7.49 -21.12
CA ASP A 167 -5.04 8.47 -21.19
C ASP A 167 -6.16 8.10 -20.19
N PHE A 168 -6.53 6.83 -20.14
CA PHE A 168 -7.51 6.35 -19.15
C PHE A 168 -7.07 6.62 -17.72
N VAL A 169 -5.82 6.30 -17.37
CA VAL A 169 -5.27 6.53 -16.04
C VAL A 169 -5.29 8.02 -15.68
N ARG A 170 -4.81 8.88 -16.59
CA ARG A 170 -4.83 10.34 -16.40
C ARG A 170 -6.24 10.89 -16.16
N ASP A 171 -7.22 10.42 -16.93
CA ASP A 171 -8.59 10.91 -16.81
C ASP A 171 -9.27 10.40 -15.53
N SER A 172 -9.04 9.13 -15.16
CA SER A 172 -9.58 8.55 -13.93
C SER A 172 -8.93 9.08 -12.65
N SER A 173 -7.69 9.57 -12.72
CA SER A 173 -6.99 10.11 -11.54
C SER A 173 -7.53 11.44 -11.07
N LYS A 174 -8.21 12.20 -11.94
CA LYS A 174 -8.87 13.46 -11.59
C LYS A 174 -9.88 13.29 -10.45
N ASP A 175 -10.59 12.17 -10.43
CA ASP A 175 -11.55 11.83 -9.36
C ASP A 175 -10.91 11.65 -7.98
N CYS A 176 -9.59 11.45 -7.92
CA CYS A 176 -8.85 11.30 -6.67
C CYS A 176 -8.24 12.62 -6.19
N ASP A 177 -7.93 13.54 -7.08
CA ASP A 177 -7.35 14.83 -6.73
C ASP A 177 -8.44 15.77 -6.17
N ASP A 178 -9.65 15.76 -6.74
CA ASP A 178 -10.78 16.57 -6.28
C ASP A 178 -11.20 16.29 -4.82
N LYS A 179 -10.92 15.09 -4.30
CA LYS A 179 -11.22 14.73 -2.91
C LYS A 179 -10.21 15.24 -1.89
N LYS A 180 -9.01 15.66 -2.31
CA LYS A 180 -7.98 16.22 -1.42
C LYS A 180 -8.22 17.70 -1.10
N GLU A 181 -8.95 18.43 -1.97
CA GLU A 181 -9.25 19.85 -1.77
C GLU A 181 -10.49 20.09 -0.90
N GLY A 182 -11.24 19.05 -0.54
CA GLY A 182 -12.49 19.12 0.23
C GLY A 182 -12.38 18.74 1.72
N MET A 183 -11.20 18.51 2.26
CA MET A 183 -10.91 18.28 3.67
C MET A 183 -9.96 19.37 4.17
#